data_c7c748a8cce7a87d2fcb49ecac6d44da
#
_entry.id   c7c748a8cce7a87d2fcb49ecac6d44da
#
_cell.length_a   1.000
_cell.length_b   1.000
_cell.length_c   1.000
_cell.angle_alpha   90.00
_cell.angle_beta   90.00
_cell.angle_gamma   90.00
#
_symmetry.space_group_name_H-M   'P 1'
#
loop_
_entity.id
_entity.type
_entity.pdbx_description
1 polymer ?
#
loop_
_entity_poly.entity_id
_entity_poly.type
_entity_poly.pdbx_seq_one_letter_code
_entity_poly.pdbx_strand_id
1 'polypeptide(L)'
;MHYSINDIIIGSLPSAYEKIKEATDDLRFGMASDPDTGRLLRTLAASKPSGRFLELGTGTGLATAWIAEGLDDNSSLISIDNDDVLLNVAKKYINDHRVEIIRADAYEWIINYKGKKFDFIFADAMPGKYDLFEETLGMLNKAGYYIIDDMLPQPNWPLGHDEKVKGLMDKLDERNDLVITKLNWSTGIVIAVKK
;
A
#
# COMPACT_ATOMS: atom_id res chain seq x y z
N MET A 1 11.92 -0.86 33.85
CA MET A 1 12.01 -1.17 32.40
C MET A 1 12.63 0.05 31.74
N HIS A 2 13.82 -0.06 31.16
CA HIS A 2 14.39 1.00 30.32
C HIS A 2 13.88 0.75 28.88
N TYR A 3 12.90 1.52 28.46
CA TYR A 3 12.55 1.58 27.05
C TYR A 3 13.61 2.39 26.30
N SER A 4 14.13 1.87 25.20
CA SER A 4 14.93 2.69 24.30
C SER A 4 14.02 3.73 23.64
N ILE A 5 14.59 4.85 23.20
CA ILE A 5 13.83 5.87 22.47
C ILE A 5 13.22 5.28 21.19
N ASN A 6 13.88 4.27 20.60
CA ASN A 6 13.38 3.52 19.45
C ASN A 6 12.12 2.73 19.78
N ASP A 7 12.04 2.09 20.97
CA ASP A 7 10.83 1.34 21.39
C ASP A 7 9.63 2.27 21.59
N ILE A 8 9.87 3.52 22.01
CA ILE A 8 8.82 4.54 22.18
C ILE A 8 8.31 5.04 20.83
N ILE A 9 9.19 5.21 19.85
CA ILE A 9 8.84 5.70 18.50
C ILE A 9 8.16 4.61 17.66
N ILE A 10 8.54 3.34 17.86
CA ILE A 10 8.03 2.22 17.09
C ILE A 10 6.53 1.99 17.31
N GLY A 11 6.01 2.19 18.51
CA GLY A 11 4.61 1.97 18.84
C GLY A 11 4.18 0.48 18.73
N SER A 12 2.87 0.21 18.78
CA SER A 12 2.33 -1.16 18.66
C SER A 12 2.39 -1.67 17.21
N LEU A 13 2.76 -2.94 17.06
CA LEU A 13 2.67 -3.67 15.79
C LEU A 13 1.26 -4.27 15.62
N PRO A 14 0.78 -4.46 14.38
CA PRO A 14 -0.43 -5.25 14.13
C PRO A 14 -0.31 -6.66 14.70
N SER A 15 -1.40 -7.23 15.18
CA SER A 15 -1.41 -8.54 15.85
C SER A 15 -0.86 -9.69 14.97
N ALA A 16 -1.01 -9.58 13.65
CA ALA A 16 -0.52 -10.56 12.69
C ALA A 16 0.94 -10.31 12.26
N TYR A 17 1.51 -9.14 12.58
CA TYR A 17 2.76 -8.65 12.01
C TYR A 17 3.92 -9.63 12.15
N GLU A 18 4.21 -10.08 13.38
CA GLU A 18 5.37 -10.94 13.64
C GLU A 18 5.29 -12.27 12.88
N LYS A 19 4.09 -12.87 12.81
CA LYS A 19 3.88 -14.12 12.07
C LYS A 19 4.04 -13.96 10.56
N ILE A 20 3.55 -12.85 10.02
CA ILE A 20 3.71 -12.52 8.60
C ILE A 20 5.19 -12.25 8.31
N LYS A 21 5.88 -11.49 9.18
CA LYS A 21 7.29 -11.15 9.03
C LYS A 21 8.17 -12.41 9.03
N GLU A 22 7.97 -13.33 9.98
CA GLU A 22 8.67 -14.61 10.04
C GLU A 22 8.49 -15.41 8.73
N ALA A 23 7.24 -15.55 8.27
CA ALA A 23 6.97 -16.25 7.02
C ALA A 23 7.53 -15.52 5.78
N THR A 24 7.59 -14.18 5.80
CA THR A 24 8.21 -13.37 4.75
C THR A 24 9.72 -13.63 4.67
N ASP A 25 10.38 -13.70 5.83
CA ASP A 25 11.81 -13.99 5.93
C ASP A 25 12.14 -15.42 5.47
N ASP A 26 11.31 -16.40 5.86
CA ASP A 26 11.43 -17.80 5.42
C ASP A 26 11.32 -17.92 3.88
N LEU A 27 10.44 -17.14 3.27
CA LEU A 27 10.29 -17.06 1.80
C LEU A 27 11.42 -16.26 1.14
N ARG A 28 12.24 -15.55 1.91
CA ARG A 28 13.25 -14.60 1.40
C ARG A 28 12.65 -13.54 0.46
N PHE A 29 11.43 -13.11 0.75
CA PHE A 29 10.76 -12.09 -0.04
C PHE A 29 11.27 -10.70 0.36
N GLY A 30 12.08 -10.10 -0.51
CA GLY A 30 12.80 -8.84 -0.24
C GLY A 30 12.09 -7.56 -0.71
N MET A 31 10.78 -7.63 -1.07
CA MET A 31 10.01 -6.47 -1.53
C MET A 31 8.82 -6.15 -0.60
N ALA A 32 8.88 -6.61 0.63
CA ALA A 32 7.82 -6.34 1.59
C ALA A 32 7.98 -4.94 2.18
N SER A 33 6.86 -4.22 2.35
CA SER A 33 6.84 -2.89 2.95
C SER A 33 7.42 -2.90 4.35
N ASP A 34 8.20 -1.89 4.67
CA ASP A 34 8.81 -1.75 5.99
C ASP A 34 7.83 -1.21 7.06
N PRO A 35 8.20 -1.30 8.35
CA PRO A 35 7.33 -0.85 9.43
C PRO A 35 7.02 0.66 9.42
N ASP A 36 7.90 1.49 8.87
CA ASP A 36 7.69 2.95 8.85
C ASP A 36 6.63 3.32 7.82
N THR A 37 6.67 2.71 6.62
CA THR A 37 5.57 2.77 5.65
C THR A 37 4.28 2.26 6.28
N GLY A 38 4.32 1.11 6.96
CA GLY A 38 3.15 0.53 7.61
C GLY A 38 2.49 1.45 8.63
N ARG A 39 3.26 2.10 9.51
CA ARG A 39 2.75 3.06 10.51
C ARG A 39 2.05 4.25 9.86
N LEU A 40 2.64 4.76 8.77
CA LEU A 40 2.05 5.86 8.00
C LEU A 40 0.71 5.42 7.41
N LEU A 41 0.67 4.26 6.76
CA LEU A 41 -0.56 3.70 6.16
C LEU A 41 -1.67 3.54 7.20
N ARG A 42 -1.37 2.95 8.38
CA ARG A 42 -2.32 2.83 9.50
C ARG A 42 -2.90 4.17 9.92
N THR A 43 -2.03 5.18 10.10
CA THR A 43 -2.46 6.51 10.54
C THR A 43 -3.36 7.19 9.51
N LEU A 44 -2.99 7.11 8.23
CA LEU A 44 -3.79 7.66 7.14
C LEU A 44 -5.11 6.89 6.96
N ALA A 45 -5.10 5.56 7.14
CA ALA A 45 -6.31 4.73 7.10
C ALA A 45 -7.30 5.15 8.20
N ALA A 46 -6.83 5.34 9.43
CA ALA A 46 -7.66 5.79 10.56
C ALA A 46 -8.32 7.16 10.33
N SER A 47 -7.80 7.97 9.42
CA SER A 47 -8.39 9.27 9.05
C SER A 47 -9.56 9.17 8.05
N LYS A 48 -9.90 7.96 7.59
CA LYS A 48 -10.98 7.69 6.62
C LYS A 48 -12.04 6.76 7.21
N PRO A 49 -12.83 7.23 8.20
CA PRO A 49 -13.86 6.39 8.81
C PRO A 49 -14.91 5.96 7.78
N SER A 50 -15.35 4.72 7.88
CA SER A 50 -16.29 4.06 6.95
C SER A 50 -15.79 4.07 5.49
N GLY A 51 -14.47 4.15 5.30
CA GLY A 51 -13.82 4.24 4.02
C GLY A 51 -13.73 2.93 3.26
N ARG A 52 -13.56 3.05 1.95
CA ARG A 52 -13.23 1.93 1.06
C ARG A 52 -11.78 2.04 0.63
N PHE A 53 -11.05 0.96 0.83
CA PHE A 53 -9.60 0.91 0.63
C PHE A 53 -9.25 -0.06 -0.47
N LEU A 54 -8.22 0.27 -1.25
CA LEU A 54 -7.61 -0.59 -2.25
C LEU A 54 -6.11 -0.65 -2.01
N GLU A 55 -5.56 -1.85 -2.04
CA GLU A 55 -4.14 -2.12 -2.06
C GLU A 55 -3.81 -2.90 -3.34
N LEU A 56 -2.84 -2.41 -4.10
CA LEU A 56 -2.29 -3.07 -5.27
C LEU A 56 -0.87 -3.53 -4.94
N GLY A 57 -0.68 -4.83 -4.80
CA GLY A 57 0.53 -5.47 -4.28
C GLY A 57 0.36 -5.91 -2.84
N THR A 58 -0.38 -7.01 -2.59
CA THR A 58 -0.54 -7.61 -1.25
C THR A 58 0.79 -8.14 -0.72
N GLY A 59 1.59 -8.77 -1.58
CA GLY A 59 2.75 -9.52 -1.17
C GLY A 59 2.39 -10.54 -0.09
N THR A 60 3.17 -10.60 0.98
CA THR A 60 2.89 -11.46 2.14
C THR A 60 1.86 -10.88 3.11
N GLY A 61 1.39 -9.63 2.88
CA GLY A 61 0.35 -8.99 3.66
C GLY A 61 0.85 -8.07 4.79
N LEU A 62 2.13 -7.68 4.80
CA LEU A 62 2.64 -6.78 5.84
C LEU A 62 1.94 -5.42 5.78
N ALA A 63 1.89 -4.76 4.62
CA ALA A 63 1.18 -3.49 4.48
C ALA A 63 -0.33 -3.65 4.71
N THR A 64 -0.92 -4.73 4.19
CA THR A 64 -2.33 -5.09 4.43
C THR A 64 -2.66 -5.13 5.92
N ALA A 65 -1.81 -5.75 6.76
CA ALA A 65 -2.01 -5.83 8.21
C ALA A 65 -1.99 -4.44 8.87
N TRP A 66 -1.09 -3.56 8.44
CA TRP A 66 -1.03 -2.19 8.94
C TRP A 66 -2.25 -1.35 8.53
N ILE A 67 -2.70 -1.46 7.28
CA ILE A 67 -3.90 -0.76 6.80
C ILE A 67 -5.11 -1.26 7.61
N ALA A 68 -5.27 -2.59 7.76
CA ALA A 68 -6.36 -3.20 8.52
C ALA A 68 -6.45 -2.71 9.96
N GLU A 69 -5.31 -2.51 10.63
CA GLU A 69 -5.26 -1.95 12.01
C GLU A 69 -5.81 -0.51 12.08
N GLY A 70 -5.76 0.25 10.97
CA GLY A 70 -6.31 1.61 10.91
C GLY A 70 -7.79 1.68 10.53
N LEU A 71 -8.41 0.57 10.12
CA LEU A 71 -9.81 0.55 9.69
C LEU A 71 -10.77 0.60 10.90
N ASP A 72 -11.88 1.30 10.74
CA ASP A 72 -13.04 1.15 11.63
C ASP A 72 -13.95 -0.02 11.18
N ASP A 73 -14.96 -0.36 12.00
CA ASP A 73 -15.84 -1.50 11.76
C ASP A 73 -16.69 -1.39 10.48
N ASN A 74 -16.86 -0.19 9.93
CA ASN A 74 -17.65 0.06 8.73
C ASN A 74 -16.78 0.21 7.47
N SER A 75 -15.47 0.16 7.61
CA SER A 75 -14.53 0.24 6.50
C SER A 75 -14.35 -1.11 5.81
N SER A 76 -13.83 -1.09 4.58
CA SER A 76 -13.48 -2.30 3.84
C SER A 76 -12.20 -2.11 3.04
N LEU A 77 -11.37 -3.14 2.97
CA LEU A 77 -10.12 -3.18 2.20
C LEU A 77 -10.19 -4.32 1.18
N ILE A 78 -9.92 -4.00 -0.08
CA ILE A 78 -9.59 -4.96 -1.13
C ILE A 78 -8.08 -4.92 -1.33
N SER A 79 -7.41 -6.06 -1.24
CA SER A 79 -5.97 -6.21 -1.47
C SER A 79 -5.73 -7.23 -2.58
N ILE A 80 -4.91 -6.90 -3.58
CA ILE A 80 -4.76 -7.65 -4.81
C ILE A 80 -3.31 -8.01 -5.06
N ASP A 81 -3.09 -9.28 -5.39
CA ASP A 81 -1.79 -9.78 -5.88
C ASP A 81 -2.03 -10.99 -6.79
N ASN A 82 -1.04 -11.34 -7.61
CA ASN A 82 -1.10 -12.51 -8.49
C ASN A 82 -0.23 -13.69 -8.01
N ASP A 83 0.58 -13.52 -6.96
CA ASP A 83 1.46 -14.56 -6.44
C ASP A 83 0.77 -15.40 -5.36
N ASP A 84 0.42 -16.65 -5.70
CA ASP A 84 -0.23 -17.58 -4.78
C ASP A 84 0.62 -17.90 -3.53
N VAL A 85 1.94 -17.94 -3.66
CA VAL A 85 2.83 -18.28 -2.53
C VAL A 85 2.77 -17.16 -1.48
N LEU A 86 2.87 -15.92 -1.92
CA LEU A 86 2.80 -14.75 -1.06
C LEU A 86 1.39 -14.60 -0.46
N LEU A 87 0.35 -14.71 -1.28
CA LEU A 87 -1.04 -14.61 -0.84
C LEU A 87 -1.44 -15.67 0.19
N ASN A 88 -0.85 -16.87 0.13
CA ASN A 88 -1.10 -17.91 1.13
C ASN A 88 -0.64 -17.48 2.53
N VAL A 89 0.44 -16.69 2.63
CA VAL A 89 0.89 -16.10 3.91
C VAL A 89 -0.14 -15.08 4.40
N ALA A 90 -0.51 -14.12 3.53
CA ALA A 90 -1.47 -13.09 3.88
C ALA A 90 -2.81 -13.70 4.35
N LYS A 91 -3.38 -14.62 3.57
CA LYS A 91 -4.66 -15.31 3.90
C LYS A 91 -4.58 -16.15 5.17
N LYS A 92 -3.41 -16.71 5.50
CA LYS A 92 -3.22 -17.54 6.71
C LYS A 92 -3.26 -16.69 7.98
N TYR A 93 -2.72 -15.49 7.95
CA TYR A 93 -2.49 -14.69 9.16
C TYR A 93 -3.41 -13.47 9.29
N ILE A 94 -3.94 -12.95 8.18
CA ILE A 94 -4.92 -11.86 8.20
C ILE A 94 -6.32 -12.47 8.26
N ASN A 95 -6.88 -12.53 9.48
CA ASN A 95 -8.23 -13.00 9.72
C ASN A 95 -9.10 -11.81 10.16
N ASP A 96 -9.44 -10.95 9.18
CA ASP A 96 -10.22 -9.74 9.40
C ASP A 96 -11.36 -9.68 8.36
N HIS A 97 -12.59 -9.64 8.83
CA HIS A 97 -13.78 -9.64 7.98
C HIS A 97 -13.91 -8.39 7.11
N ARG A 98 -13.17 -7.32 7.41
CA ARG A 98 -13.11 -6.08 6.64
C ARG A 98 -12.15 -6.18 5.45
N VAL A 99 -11.31 -7.22 5.40
CA VAL A 99 -10.24 -7.40 4.42
C VAL A 99 -10.58 -8.51 3.44
N GLU A 100 -10.64 -8.18 2.17
CA GLU A 100 -10.79 -9.13 1.06
C GLU A 100 -9.47 -9.24 0.31
N ILE A 101 -8.81 -10.41 0.37
CA ILE A 101 -7.56 -10.70 -0.34
C ILE A 101 -7.89 -11.46 -1.62
N ILE A 102 -7.65 -10.82 -2.76
CA ILE A 102 -8.01 -11.32 -4.09
C ILE A 102 -6.76 -11.75 -4.84
N ARG A 103 -6.78 -12.99 -5.35
CA ARG A 103 -5.80 -13.41 -6.36
C ARG A 103 -6.27 -12.95 -7.73
N ALA A 104 -5.59 -11.97 -8.30
CA ALA A 104 -5.87 -11.47 -9.64
C ALA A 104 -4.63 -10.81 -10.25
N ASP A 105 -4.57 -10.80 -11.57
CA ASP A 105 -3.69 -9.88 -12.28
C ASP A 105 -4.24 -8.45 -12.12
N ALA A 106 -3.43 -7.56 -11.55
CA ALA A 106 -3.88 -6.21 -11.23
C ALA A 106 -4.16 -5.36 -12.50
N TYR A 107 -3.50 -5.65 -13.64
CA TYR A 107 -3.83 -4.99 -14.92
C TYR A 107 -5.25 -5.32 -15.36
N GLU A 108 -5.59 -6.61 -15.38
CA GLU A 108 -6.92 -7.06 -15.76
C GLU A 108 -7.97 -6.58 -14.76
N TRP A 109 -7.65 -6.63 -13.47
CA TRP A 109 -8.57 -6.20 -12.42
C TRP A 109 -8.91 -4.71 -12.53
N ILE A 110 -7.90 -3.84 -12.69
CA ILE A 110 -8.10 -2.39 -12.84
C ILE A 110 -8.98 -2.08 -14.05
N ILE A 111 -8.68 -2.66 -15.22
CA ILE A 111 -9.43 -2.41 -16.46
C ILE A 111 -10.89 -2.85 -16.34
N ASN A 112 -11.14 -3.96 -15.64
CA ASN A 112 -12.48 -4.55 -15.53
C ASN A 112 -13.27 -4.07 -14.30
N TYR A 113 -12.66 -3.30 -13.40
CA TYR A 113 -13.33 -2.85 -12.19
C TYR A 113 -14.49 -1.89 -12.50
N LYS A 114 -15.70 -2.25 -12.04
CA LYS A 114 -16.94 -1.44 -12.21
C LYS A 114 -17.61 -1.15 -10.87
N GLY A 115 -16.87 -1.36 -9.78
CA GLY A 115 -17.40 -1.14 -8.44
C GLY A 115 -17.42 0.33 -8.00
N LYS A 116 -17.71 0.53 -6.71
CA LYS A 116 -17.67 1.85 -6.08
C LYS A 116 -16.23 2.33 -5.95
N LYS A 117 -16.04 3.65 -6.02
CA LYS A 117 -14.73 4.29 -5.81
C LYS A 117 -14.20 4.07 -4.40
N PHE A 118 -12.91 4.33 -4.25
CA PHE A 118 -12.16 4.17 -3.02
C PHE A 118 -11.83 5.53 -2.39
N ASP A 119 -11.69 5.55 -1.08
CA ASP A 119 -11.27 6.71 -0.29
C ASP A 119 -9.77 6.70 -0.01
N PHE A 120 -9.15 5.55 -0.28
CA PHE A 120 -7.74 5.30 -0.06
C PHE A 120 -7.27 4.25 -1.06
N ILE A 121 -6.18 4.54 -1.77
CA ILE A 121 -5.49 3.60 -2.66
C ILE A 121 -4.02 3.58 -2.28
N PHE A 122 -3.49 2.40 -1.97
CA PHE A 122 -2.07 2.15 -1.82
C PHE A 122 -1.56 1.41 -3.05
N ALA A 123 -0.66 2.05 -3.80
CA ALA A 123 -0.11 1.53 -5.05
C ALA A 123 1.34 1.09 -4.82
N ASP A 124 1.54 -0.20 -4.60
CA ASP A 124 2.83 -0.85 -4.38
C ASP A 124 3.07 -2.01 -5.38
N ALA A 125 2.54 -1.83 -6.59
CA ALA A 125 2.74 -2.72 -7.73
C ALA A 125 2.96 -1.91 -9.00
N MET A 126 3.46 -2.56 -10.08
CA MET A 126 3.64 -1.88 -11.37
C MET A 126 2.34 -1.27 -11.90
N PRO A 127 1.20 -2.01 -11.95
CA PRO A 127 -0.09 -1.43 -12.28
C PRO A 127 -0.61 -0.57 -11.12
N GLY A 128 -1.19 0.57 -11.46
CA GLY A 128 -1.61 1.60 -10.51
C GLY A 128 -0.49 2.56 -10.12
N LYS A 129 0.77 2.17 -10.24
CA LYS A 129 1.93 3.00 -9.95
C LYS A 129 2.48 3.64 -11.24
N TYR A 130 3.03 2.84 -12.13
CA TYR A 130 3.60 3.30 -13.40
C TYR A 130 2.64 3.12 -14.57
N ASP A 131 1.98 1.97 -14.61
CA ASP A 131 1.02 1.60 -15.64
C ASP A 131 -0.41 1.74 -15.09
N LEU A 132 -1.37 2.10 -15.94
CA LEU A 132 -2.78 2.29 -15.56
C LEU A 132 -2.98 3.29 -14.38
N PHE A 133 -2.06 4.25 -14.23
CA PHE A 133 -2.14 5.27 -13.18
C PHE A 133 -3.44 6.09 -13.28
N GLU A 134 -3.82 6.53 -14.49
CA GLU A 134 -5.02 7.34 -14.69
C GLU A 134 -6.31 6.56 -14.41
N GLU A 135 -6.38 5.31 -14.84
CA GLU A 135 -7.48 4.41 -14.61
C GLU A 135 -7.66 4.19 -13.10
N THR A 136 -6.55 3.91 -12.40
CA THR A 136 -6.57 3.70 -10.96
C THR A 136 -6.90 4.97 -10.20
N LEU A 137 -6.35 6.12 -10.59
CA LEU A 137 -6.71 7.42 -10.03
C LEU A 137 -8.19 7.77 -10.29
N GLY A 138 -8.73 7.31 -11.43
CA GLY A 138 -10.15 7.40 -11.74
C GLY A 138 -11.06 6.71 -10.73
N MET A 139 -10.55 5.66 -10.05
CA MET A 139 -11.26 4.94 -8.99
C MET A 139 -11.23 5.66 -7.64
N LEU A 140 -10.44 6.72 -7.48
CA LEU A 140 -10.35 7.47 -6.23
C LEU A 140 -11.48 8.49 -6.10
N ASN A 141 -12.07 8.57 -4.91
CA ASN A 141 -13.02 9.63 -4.54
C ASN A 141 -12.31 10.98 -4.37
N LYS A 142 -13.07 12.08 -4.44
CA LYS A 142 -12.59 13.40 -3.98
C LYS A 142 -12.18 13.31 -2.51
N ALA A 143 -11.15 14.04 -2.14
CA ALA A 143 -10.50 13.98 -0.82
C ALA A 143 -9.93 12.58 -0.46
N GLY A 144 -9.90 11.64 -1.39
CA GLY A 144 -9.26 10.33 -1.22
C GLY A 144 -7.74 10.42 -1.27
N TYR A 145 -7.06 9.49 -0.58
CA TYR A 145 -5.61 9.34 -0.64
C TYR A 145 -5.20 8.39 -1.76
N TYR A 146 -4.21 8.81 -2.54
CA TYR A 146 -3.42 7.96 -3.41
C TYR A 146 -1.99 7.93 -2.87
N ILE A 147 -1.54 6.77 -2.41
CA ILE A 147 -0.24 6.60 -1.76
C ILE A 147 0.60 5.67 -2.62
N ILE A 148 1.83 6.09 -2.92
CA ILE A 148 2.75 5.36 -3.78
C ILE A 148 4.03 5.10 -2.99
N ASP A 149 4.46 3.84 -2.95
CA ASP A 149 5.70 3.41 -2.29
C ASP A 149 6.88 3.26 -3.27
N ASP A 150 8.09 3.02 -2.74
CA ASP A 150 9.32 2.75 -3.49
C ASP A 150 9.73 3.85 -4.49
N MET A 151 9.63 5.10 -4.06
CA MET A 151 9.97 6.25 -4.91
C MET A 151 11.40 6.78 -4.70
N LEU A 152 12.19 6.16 -3.81
CA LEU A 152 13.63 6.39 -3.64
C LEU A 152 14.43 5.17 -4.11
N PRO A 153 15.66 5.37 -4.63
CA PRO A 153 16.49 4.27 -5.12
C PRO A 153 16.65 3.13 -4.12
N GLN A 154 16.35 1.91 -4.57
CA GLN A 154 16.51 0.69 -3.79
C GLN A 154 17.58 -0.23 -4.42
N PRO A 155 18.37 -0.97 -3.60
CA PRO A 155 19.43 -1.85 -4.12
C PRO A 155 18.91 -2.98 -5.03
N ASN A 156 17.64 -3.35 -4.90
CA ASN A 156 16.99 -4.42 -5.64
C ASN A 156 16.24 -3.95 -6.89
N TRP A 157 16.32 -2.65 -7.24
CA TRP A 157 15.68 -2.15 -8.45
C TRP A 157 16.30 -2.78 -9.72
N PRO A 158 15.47 -3.23 -10.67
CA PRO A 158 15.95 -3.66 -11.97
C PRO A 158 16.48 -2.47 -12.78
N LEU A 159 17.32 -2.76 -13.76
CA LEU A 159 17.85 -1.73 -14.68
C LEU A 159 16.71 -0.94 -15.33
N GLY A 160 16.83 0.40 -15.33
CA GLY A 160 15.84 1.32 -15.91
C GLY A 160 14.60 1.57 -15.02
N HIS A 161 14.58 1.09 -13.77
CA HIS A 161 13.49 1.38 -12.85
C HIS A 161 13.47 2.85 -12.43
N ASP A 162 14.62 3.46 -12.28
CA ASP A 162 14.81 4.89 -12.00
C ASP A 162 14.17 5.80 -13.07
N GLU A 163 14.21 5.40 -14.33
CA GLU A 163 13.54 6.12 -15.41
C GLU A 163 12.01 6.10 -15.27
N LYS A 164 11.45 4.96 -14.81
CA LYS A 164 10.01 4.85 -14.52
C LYS A 164 9.60 5.74 -13.36
N VAL A 165 10.38 5.73 -12.28
CA VAL A 165 10.15 6.60 -11.11
C VAL A 165 10.21 8.06 -11.55
N LYS A 166 11.24 8.46 -12.30
CA LYS A 166 11.36 9.83 -12.81
C LYS A 166 10.16 10.21 -13.67
N GLY A 167 9.77 9.36 -14.62
CA GLY A 167 8.61 9.62 -15.48
C GLY A 167 7.29 9.76 -14.68
N LEU A 168 7.11 9.00 -13.61
CA LEU A 168 5.95 9.17 -12.73
C LEU A 168 6.04 10.48 -11.93
N MET A 169 7.23 10.82 -11.40
CA MET A 169 7.43 12.08 -10.67
C MET A 169 7.16 13.30 -11.55
N ASP A 170 7.61 13.29 -12.80
CA ASP A 170 7.35 14.35 -13.77
C ASP A 170 5.84 14.49 -14.05
N LYS A 171 5.13 13.37 -14.26
CA LYS A 171 3.67 13.36 -14.42
C LYS A 171 2.93 13.92 -13.20
N LEU A 172 3.38 13.58 -12.00
CA LEU A 172 2.77 14.07 -10.76
C LEU A 172 2.97 15.57 -10.59
N ASP A 173 4.12 16.13 -10.99
CA ASP A 173 4.41 17.57 -10.89
C ASP A 173 3.53 18.43 -11.82
N GLU A 174 3.01 17.84 -12.89
CA GLU A 174 2.10 18.51 -13.83
C GLU A 174 0.62 18.48 -13.38
N ARG A 175 0.27 17.79 -12.26
CA ARG A 175 -1.10 17.59 -11.81
C ARG A 175 -1.66 18.81 -11.07
N ASN A 176 -2.79 19.31 -11.56
CA ASN A 176 -3.54 20.41 -10.92
C ASN A 176 -4.72 19.91 -10.09
N ASP A 177 -5.14 18.67 -10.29
CA ASP A 177 -6.27 18.00 -9.62
C ASP A 177 -5.87 17.23 -8.37
N LEU A 178 -4.57 17.23 -8.03
CA LEU A 178 -4.01 16.60 -6.83
C LEU A 178 -3.33 17.62 -5.93
N VAL A 179 -3.36 17.36 -4.62
CA VAL A 179 -2.46 17.96 -3.63
C VAL A 179 -1.44 16.92 -3.27
N ILE A 180 -0.16 17.16 -3.55
CA ILE A 180 0.88 16.14 -3.51
C ILE A 180 1.96 16.50 -2.50
N THR A 181 2.40 15.52 -1.73
CA THR A 181 3.61 15.58 -0.89
C THR A 181 4.51 14.40 -1.24
N LYS A 182 5.76 14.68 -1.56
CA LYS A 182 6.82 13.69 -1.79
C LYS A 182 7.67 13.61 -0.52
N LEU A 183 7.73 12.44 0.11
CA LEU A 183 8.40 12.22 1.39
C LEU A 183 9.70 11.44 1.17
N ASN A 184 10.80 11.98 1.71
CA ASN A 184 12.02 11.21 1.92
C ASN A 184 11.86 10.40 3.23
N TRP A 185 11.01 9.39 3.18
CA TRP A 185 10.61 8.55 4.30
C TRP A 185 10.62 7.10 3.86
N SER A 186 11.28 6.21 4.64
CA SER A 186 11.38 4.80 4.30
C SER A 186 11.96 4.60 2.89
N THR A 187 11.28 3.86 2.04
CA THR A 187 11.60 3.58 0.63
C THR A 187 11.25 4.73 -0.32
N GLY A 188 10.75 5.84 0.23
CA GLY A 188 10.25 6.99 -0.53
C GLY A 188 8.77 6.90 -0.81
N ILE A 189 8.00 7.81 -0.20
CA ILE A 189 6.54 7.80 -0.27
C ILE A 189 6.02 9.05 -0.98
N VAL A 190 5.09 8.87 -1.90
CA VAL A 190 4.26 9.97 -2.40
C VAL A 190 2.86 9.85 -1.83
N ILE A 191 2.36 10.92 -1.25
CA ILE A 191 0.96 11.04 -0.82
C ILE A 191 0.29 12.08 -1.70
N ALA A 192 -0.75 11.68 -2.40
CA ALA A 192 -1.58 12.57 -3.19
C ALA A 192 -3.03 12.54 -2.70
N VAL A 193 -3.66 13.70 -2.64
CA VAL A 193 -5.08 13.85 -2.31
C VAL A 193 -5.82 14.43 -3.51
N LYS A 194 -6.89 13.77 -3.94
CA LYS A 194 -7.71 14.21 -5.07
C LYS A 194 -8.59 15.39 -4.66
N LYS A 195 -8.53 16.49 -5.43
CA LYS A 195 -9.34 17.70 -5.22
C LYS A 195 -10.82 17.51 -5.59
#